data_7d78db09b9ce1655bb80e005eb2bd375
#
_entry.id   7d78db09b9ce1655bb80e005eb2bd375
#
_cell.length_a   1.000
_cell.length_b   1.000
_cell.length_c   1.000
_cell.angle_alpha   90.00
_cell.angle_beta   90.00
_cell.angle_gamma   90.00
#
_symmetry.space_group_name_H-M   'P 1'
#
loop_
_entity.id
_entity.type
_entity.pdbx_description
1 polymer ?
#
loop_
_entity_poly.entity_id
_entity_poly.type
_entity_poly.pdbx_seq_one_letter_code
_entity_poly.pdbx_strand_id
1 'polypeptide(L)'
;GGPKLRIGRFAGGSVQLLPGNRFVLTTDGGEGDAGRVSVNHAGLPGDVKPGDAVFLNDGLLRLEVVAVRGNEIETVVKVGGWLSDKKGLSVPAAEISTPSVTGKDWRDLDFLVTQPIDYVSLSFVRSEKDIALLRQGLKERGSELPIVAKIEKAQAVQRLEPVIDAADAVMVARGDLGVECPIADVPLLQKRIIRACLEAAKPVITATQMLESMVGNPRPTRAEASDVANAVLDGTDAVMLSAESATGRYPLEAVRVMREIILNTEEFARRERPRSQGPDRELAVGDAIGRSACLAADSVRATVIVSLTQSGATARYLARWRPRQPILGVTPVRRSWNQLSLVWGVQPVVTEAFDPNFDAACEHIVAHLREERHLSAGAKVVITAGLPFAAHGRTNTIRIETT
;
A
#
# COMPACT_ATOMS: atom_id res chain seq x y z
N GLY A 1 4.07 11.52 8.54
CA GLY A 1 4.18 10.54 9.60
C GLY A 1 2.87 10.23 10.29
N GLY A 2 1.86 11.11 10.25
CA GLY A 2 0.58 10.94 10.92
C GLY A 2 0.65 11.03 12.45
N PRO A 3 -0.50 11.01 13.13
CA PRO A 3 -0.61 11.21 14.57
C PRO A 3 -0.29 9.92 15.33
N LYS A 4 0.96 9.46 15.33
CA LYS A 4 1.33 8.27 16.10
C LYS A 4 1.35 8.57 17.59
N LEU A 5 0.45 7.94 18.36
CA LEU A 5 0.44 8.03 19.80
C LEU A 5 1.62 7.25 20.38
N ARG A 6 2.30 7.84 21.35
CA ARG A 6 3.47 7.24 22.02
C ARG A 6 3.47 7.58 23.51
N ILE A 7 4.00 6.66 24.29
CA ILE A 7 4.37 6.94 25.68
C ILE A 7 5.68 7.76 25.74
N GLY A 8 5.90 8.40 26.89
CA GLY A 8 7.12 9.12 27.24
C GLY A 8 8.32 8.23 27.52
N ARG A 9 9.23 8.73 28.36
CA ARG A 9 10.42 8.04 28.82
C ARG A 9 10.27 7.54 30.24
N PHE A 10 11.03 6.53 30.60
CA PHE A 10 11.18 6.02 31.98
C PHE A 10 12.54 6.43 32.54
N ALA A 11 12.63 6.68 33.85
CA ALA A 11 13.86 7.02 34.54
C ALA A 11 14.98 5.97 34.34
N GLY A 12 14.61 4.68 34.20
CA GLY A 12 15.52 3.58 33.91
C GLY A 12 15.48 3.05 32.47
N GLY A 13 14.88 3.81 31.51
CA GLY A 13 14.75 3.41 30.11
C GLY A 13 13.69 2.34 29.83
N SER A 14 13.32 1.55 30.84
CA SER A 14 12.24 0.53 30.73
C SER A 14 11.72 0.13 32.09
N VAL A 15 10.49 -0.40 32.12
CA VAL A 15 9.84 -0.94 33.31
C VAL A 15 9.17 -2.27 32.99
N GLN A 16 9.01 -3.12 34.01
CA GLN A 16 8.24 -4.35 33.90
C GLN A 16 6.81 -4.12 34.44
N LEU A 17 5.82 -4.26 33.56
CA LEU A 17 4.41 -4.22 33.96
C LEU A 17 3.95 -5.65 34.29
N LEU A 18 3.34 -5.81 35.48
CA LEU A 18 2.83 -7.10 35.92
C LEU A 18 1.31 -7.15 35.79
N PRO A 19 0.73 -8.26 35.31
CA PRO A 19 -0.73 -8.43 35.22
C PRO A 19 -1.43 -8.18 36.56
N GLY A 20 -2.54 -7.49 36.53
CA GLY A 20 -3.31 -7.10 37.72
C GLY A 20 -2.89 -5.79 38.37
N ASN A 21 -1.70 -5.28 38.09
CA ASN A 21 -1.24 -4.01 38.65
C ASN A 21 -1.99 -2.83 38.01
N ARG A 22 -2.13 -1.75 38.80
CA ARG A 22 -2.55 -0.45 38.26
C ARG A 22 -1.39 0.22 37.55
N PHE A 23 -1.71 0.92 36.45
CA PHE A 23 -0.77 1.74 35.70
C PHE A 23 -1.48 2.98 35.16
N VAL A 24 -0.86 4.15 35.31
CA VAL A 24 -1.49 5.42 34.93
C VAL A 24 -0.81 5.95 33.66
N LEU A 25 -1.65 6.30 32.67
CA LEU A 25 -1.22 7.08 31.52
C LEU A 25 -1.60 8.54 31.80
N THR A 26 -0.67 9.47 31.63
CA THR A 26 -0.92 10.88 31.94
C THR A 26 -0.51 11.78 30.79
N THR A 27 -1.22 12.90 30.62
CA THR A 27 -0.82 13.95 29.69
C THR A 27 0.13 14.98 30.31
N ASP A 28 0.37 14.88 31.61
CA ASP A 28 1.41 15.65 32.28
C ASP A 28 2.78 15.12 31.87
N GLY A 29 3.70 16.05 31.57
CA GLY A 29 5.07 15.70 31.21
C GLY A 29 5.84 15.09 32.39
N GLY A 30 7.01 14.53 32.10
CA GLY A 30 7.91 13.97 33.09
C GLY A 30 8.35 12.55 32.78
N GLU A 31 9.35 12.07 33.52
CA GLU A 31 9.79 10.69 33.43
C GLU A 31 8.82 9.77 34.14
N GLY A 32 8.55 8.63 33.54
CA GLY A 32 7.69 7.59 34.09
C GLY A 32 8.45 6.62 34.98
N ASP A 33 7.68 5.78 35.68
CA ASP A 33 8.12 4.70 36.56
C ASP A 33 7.24 3.45 36.39
N ALA A 34 7.34 2.50 37.31
CA ALA A 34 6.51 1.29 37.28
C ALA A 34 5.02 1.52 37.53
N GLY A 35 4.61 2.71 37.95
CA GLY A 35 3.21 3.09 38.24
C GLY A 35 2.59 4.03 37.21
N ARG A 36 3.40 4.79 36.44
CA ARG A 36 2.90 5.79 35.51
C ARG A 36 3.85 6.12 34.37
N VAL A 37 3.30 6.64 33.26
CA VAL A 37 4.06 7.20 32.16
C VAL A 37 3.28 8.29 31.44
N SER A 38 3.97 9.29 30.91
CA SER A 38 3.37 10.34 30.09
C SER A 38 2.99 9.83 28.70
N VAL A 39 2.06 10.52 28.03
CA VAL A 39 1.65 10.29 26.63
C VAL A 39 1.75 11.58 25.82
N ASN A 40 2.02 11.47 24.53
CA ASN A 40 2.24 12.62 23.64
C ASN A 40 0.96 13.24 23.07
N HIS A 41 -0.23 12.83 23.53
CA HIS A 41 -1.52 13.34 23.05
C HIS A 41 -2.34 13.92 24.21
N ALA A 42 -2.43 15.24 24.28
CA ALA A 42 -3.13 15.95 25.35
C ALA A 42 -4.66 15.65 25.41
N GLY A 43 -5.27 15.31 24.26
CA GLY A 43 -6.70 14.97 24.16
C GLY A 43 -7.06 13.55 24.60
N LEU A 44 -6.06 12.67 24.81
CA LEU A 44 -6.31 11.25 25.08
C LEU A 44 -7.29 10.98 26.24
N PRO A 45 -7.26 11.72 27.37
CA PRO A 45 -8.25 11.52 28.43
C PRO A 45 -9.69 11.77 27.99
N GLY A 46 -9.91 12.69 27.05
CA GLY A 46 -11.24 12.95 26.47
C GLY A 46 -11.68 11.93 25.41
N ASP A 47 -10.72 11.23 24.81
CA ASP A 47 -10.96 10.28 23.73
C ASP A 47 -11.26 8.85 24.24
N VAL A 48 -10.94 8.52 25.50
CA VAL A 48 -11.08 7.18 26.07
C VAL A 48 -12.13 7.12 27.19
N LYS A 49 -12.66 5.93 27.43
CA LYS A 49 -13.66 5.67 28.49
C LYS A 49 -13.35 4.37 29.24
N PRO A 50 -13.89 4.21 30.45
CA PRO A 50 -13.78 2.95 31.19
C PRO A 50 -14.24 1.75 30.36
N GLY A 51 -13.43 0.67 30.38
CA GLY A 51 -13.60 -0.54 29.59
C GLY A 51 -12.83 -0.55 28.29
N ASP A 52 -12.31 0.58 27.81
CA ASP A 52 -11.50 0.60 26.59
C ASP A 52 -10.17 -0.15 26.79
N ALA A 53 -9.78 -0.94 25.79
CA ALA A 53 -8.48 -1.59 25.75
C ALA A 53 -7.41 -0.65 25.20
N VAL A 54 -6.31 -0.50 25.92
CA VAL A 54 -5.13 0.23 25.50
C VAL A 54 -4.02 -0.77 25.20
N PHE A 55 -3.48 -0.70 23.99
CA PHE A 55 -2.36 -1.53 23.56
C PHE A 55 -1.07 -0.73 23.55
N LEU A 56 0.00 -1.31 24.08
CA LEU A 56 1.35 -0.73 24.10
C LEU A 56 2.34 -1.68 23.44
N ASN A 57 3.46 -1.11 22.94
CA ASN A 57 4.56 -1.86 22.33
C ASN A 57 4.05 -2.81 21.22
N ASP A 58 3.39 -2.24 20.21
CA ASP A 58 2.84 -2.94 19.05
C ASP A 58 1.89 -4.10 19.40
N GLY A 59 1.10 -3.90 20.48
CA GLY A 59 0.08 -4.85 20.93
C GLY A 59 0.58 -5.93 21.90
N LEU A 60 1.87 -5.97 22.22
CA LEU A 60 2.45 -6.96 23.15
C LEU A 60 1.96 -6.80 24.60
N LEU A 61 1.63 -5.57 25.01
CA LEU A 61 1.04 -5.29 26.31
C LEU A 61 -0.38 -4.77 26.13
N ARG A 62 -1.28 -5.21 27.02
CA ARG A 62 -2.67 -4.78 27.04
C ARG A 62 -3.04 -4.24 28.41
N LEU A 63 -3.58 -3.03 28.42
CA LEU A 63 -4.18 -2.40 29.58
C LEU A 63 -5.69 -2.27 29.33
N GLU A 64 -6.45 -2.06 30.42
CA GLU A 64 -7.88 -1.74 30.36
C GLU A 64 -8.10 -0.47 31.18
N VAL A 65 -8.78 0.51 30.58
CA VAL A 65 -9.13 1.76 31.26
C VAL A 65 -10.13 1.47 32.38
N VAL A 66 -9.84 1.93 33.60
CA VAL A 66 -10.71 1.80 34.77
C VAL A 66 -11.45 3.12 35.05
N ALA A 67 -10.72 4.23 34.99
CA ALA A 67 -11.25 5.56 35.21
C ALA A 67 -10.45 6.63 34.50
N VAL A 68 -11.05 7.76 34.20
CA VAL A 68 -10.39 8.97 33.71
C VAL A 68 -10.60 10.09 34.71
N ARG A 69 -9.52 10.74 35.14
CA ARG A 69 -9.56 11.85 36.12
C ARG A 69 -8.64 12.98 35.69
N GLY A 70 -9.23 14.02 35.12
CA GLY A 70 -8.45 15.15 34.61
C GLY A 70 -7.47 14.70 33.51
N ASN A 71 -6.19 14.84 33.76
CA ASN A 71 -5.10 14.49 32.85
C ASN A 71 -4.61 13.03 32.99
N GLU A 72 -5.24 12.24 33.88
CA GLU A 72 -4.81 10.87 34.17
C GLU A 72 -5.85 9.85 33.71
N ILE A 73 -5.37 8.79 33.09
CA ILE A 73 -6.12 7.61 32.66
C ILE A 73 -5.64 6.44 33.54
N GLU A 74 -6.47 6.08 34.52
CA GLU A 74 -6.19 4.93 35.39
C GLU A 74 -6.50 3.65 34.63
N THR A 75 -5.52 2.74 34.56
CA THR A 75 -5.66 1.46 33.90
C THR A 75 -5.26 0.29 34.78
N VAL A 76 -5.71 -0.90 34.38
CA VAL A 76 -5.24 -2.19 34.93
C VAL A 76 -4.51 -2.97 33.84
N VAL A 77 -3.35 -3.50 34.14
CA VAL A 77 -2.57 -4.35 33.24
C VAL A 77 -3.27 -5.70 33.08
N LYS A 78 -3.70 -6.04 31.86
CA LYS A 78 -4.30 -7.34 31.51
C LYS A 78 -3.25 -8.30 30.97
N VAL A 79 -2.34 -7.81 30.10
CA VAL A 79 -1.19 -8.55 29.59
C VAL A 79 0.05 -7.71 29.89
N GLY A 80 0.93 -8.25 30.72
CA GLY A 80 2.14 -7.58 31.19
C GLY A 80 3.36 -7.91 30.33
N GLY A 81 4.49 -7.28 30.68
CA GLY A 81 5.77 -7.46 29.99
C GLY A 81 6.69 -6.27 30.17
N TRP A 82 7.82 -6.26 29.46
CA TRP A 82 8.75 -5.15 29.44
C TRP A 82 8.27 -4.02 28.55
N LEU A 83 8.22 -2.81 29.08
CA LEU A 83 7.83 -1.59 28.37
C LEU A 83 9.00 -0.59 28.40
N SER A 84 9.54 -0.25 27.23
CA SER A 84 10.64 0.70 27.07
C SER A 84 10.14 2.07 26.57
N ASP A 85 11.04 3.04 26.56
CA ASP A 85 10.80 4.41 26.14
C ASP A 85 10.13 4.54 24.79
N LYS A 86 9.25 5.53 24.66
CA LYS A 86 8.67 6.00 23.38
C LYS A 86 7.92 4.95 22.55
N LYS A 87 7.49 3.86 23.19
CA LYS A 87 6.72 2.83 22.53
C LYS A 87 5.35 3.33 22.04
N GLY A 88 4.86 2.73 20.97
CA GLY A 88 3.55 3.03 20.41
C GLY A 88 2.42 2.73 21.40
N LEU A 89 1.39 3.56 21.35
CA LEU A 89 0.13 3.41 22.09
C LEU A 89 -1.01 3.38 21.07
N SER A 90 -1.93 2.44 21.22
CA SER A 90 -3.15 2.36 20.41
C SER A 90 -4.37 2.10 21.29
N VAL A 91 -5.50 2.71 20.92
CA VAL A 91 -6.81 2.49 21.52
C VAL A 91 -7.80 2.25 20.39
N PRO A 92 -7.97 1.01 19.91
CA PRO A 92 -8.75 0.70 18.70
C PRO A 92 -10.22 1.13 18.77
N ALA A 93 -10.83 1.09 19.96
CA ALA A 93 -12.23 1.47 20.16
C ALA A 93 -12.46 2.99 20.21
N ALA A 94 -11.41 3.80 20.39
CA ALA A 94 -11.51 5.23 20.56
C ALA A 94 -11.42 6.00 19.23
N GLU A 95 -12.25 7.01 19.08
CA GLU A 95 -12.10 8.01 18.03
C GLU A 95 -11.11 9.09 18.51
N ILE A 96 -9.85 8.90 18.16
CA ILE A 96 -8.79 9.82 18.56
C ILE A 96 -8.98 11.18 17.89
N SER A 97 -9.01 12.25 18.68
CA SER A 97 -9.28 13.63 18.24
C SER A 97 -8.14 14.29 17.47
N THR A 98 -6.99 13.61 17.28
CA THR A 98 -5.88 14.14 16.49
C THR A 98 -6.24 14.28 15.00
N PRO A 99 -5.84 15.38 14.35
CA PRO A 99 -6.04 15.54 12.90
C PRO A 99 -5.22 14.49 12.13
N SER A 100 -5.76 13.98 11.03
CA SER A 100 -5.07 13.00 10.16
C SER A 100 -3.79 13.55 9.51
N VAL A 101 -3.76 14.87 9.27
CA VAL A 101 -2.57 15.61 8.82
C VAL A 101 -2.22 16.63 9.88
N THR A 102 -1.09 16.44 10.54
CA THR A 102 -0.63 17.30 11.63
C THR A 102 0.04 18.57 11.12
N GLY A 103 0.22 19.58 11.99
CA GLY A 103 0.98 20.79 11.63
C GLY A 103 2.44 20.49 11.21
N LYS A 104 3.04 19.39 11.73
CA LYS A 104 4.33 18.91 11.25
C LYS A 104 4.23 18.36 9.85
N ASP A 105 3.20 17.56 9.56
CA ASP A 105 3.04 16.95 8.24
C ASP A 105 2.84 18.02 7.15
N TRP A 106 2.17 19.14 7.46
CA TRP A 106 2.07 20.26 6.54
C TRP A 106 3.41 20.89 6.22
N ARG A 107 4.28 21.10 7.21
CA ARG A 107 5.65 21.59 6.99
C ARG A 107 6.51 20.58 6.21
N ASP A 108 6.37 19.30 6.51
CA ASP A 108 7.04 18.24 5.76
C ASP A 108 6.56 18.25 4.28
N LEU A 109 5.27 18.49 4.06
CA LEU A 109 4.69 18.54 2.71
C LEU A 109 5.22 19.75 1.92
N ASP A 110 5.41 20.91 2.55
CA ASP A 110 6.03 22.09 1.93
C ASP A 110 7.40 21.75 1.32
N PHE A 111 8.18 20.91 2.01
CA PHE A 111 9.47 20.43 1.50
C PHE A 111 9.29 19.34 0.44
N LEU A 112 8.41 18.34 0.68
CA LEU A 112 8.25 17.21 -0.20
C LEU A 112 7.80 17.57 -1.61
N VAL A 113 6.93 18.57 -1.77
CA VAL A 113 6.46 19.01 -3.10
C VAL A 113 7.55 19.63 -3.96
N THR A 114 8.70 20.03 -3.37
CA THR A 114 9.87 20.54 -4.09
C THR A 114 10.83 19.42 -4.51
N GLN A 115 10.61 18.20 -4.08
CA GLN A 115 11.49 17.06 -4.35
C GLN A 115 10.98 16.20 -5.53
N PRO A 116 11.86 15.49 -6.25
CA PRO A 116 11.49 14.60 -7.35
C PRO A 116 10.92 13.29 -6.80
N ILE A 117 9.74 13.34 -6.17
CA ILE A 117 9.02 12.18 -5.64
C ILE A 117 7.81 11.85 -6.51
N ASP A 118 7.42 10.59 -6.54
CA ASP A 118 6.34 10.09 -7.39
C ASP A 118 5.03 9.86 -6.64
N TYR A 119 5.09 9.61 -5.33
CA TYR A 119 3.93 9.38 -4.46
C TYR A 119 4.14 10.01 -3.09
N VAL A 120 3.04 10.36 -2.43
CA VAL A 120 3.01 10.69 -1.01
C VAL A 120 2.11 9.69 -0.27
N SER A 121 2.56 9.19 0.88
CA SER A 121 1.78 8.23 1.67
C SER A 121 1.13 8.92 2.87
N LEU A 122 -0.14 8.63 3.13
CA LEU A 122 -0.87 9.07 4.30
C LEU A 122 -1.05 7.90 5.27
N SER A 123 -0.46 8.02 6.47
CA SER A 123 -0.61 7.04 7.56
C SER A 123 -1.89 7.31 8.36
N PHE A 124 -2.38 6.28 9.03
CA PHE A 124 -3.54 6.33 9.94
C PHE A 124 -4.81 6.90 9.30
N VAL A 125 -5.03 6.57 8.01
CA VAL A 125 -6.28 6.90 7.31
C VAL A 125 -7.45 6.26 8.04
N ARG A 126 -8.50 7.06 8.30
CA ARG A 126 -9.77 6.61 8.93
C ARG A 126 -10.91 6.65 7.93
N SER A 127 -10.86 7.59 6.99
CA SER A 127 -11.90 7.79 5.99
C SER A 127 -11.37 8.47 4.73
N GLU A 128 -12.20 8.51 3.69
CA GLU A 128 -11.95 9.27 2.44
C GLU A 128 -11.73 10.77 2.68
N LYS A 129 -12.24 11.32 3.79
CA LYS A 129 -12.08 12.74 4.15
C LYS A 129 -10.62 13.07 4.47
N ASP A 130 -9.90 12.15 5.09
CA ASP A 130 -8.48 12.33 5.40
C ASP A 130 -7.64 12.45 4.13
N ILE A 131 -7.97 11.65 3.11
CA ILE A 131 -7.33 11.69 1.79
C ILE A 131 -7.69 12.97 1.05
N ALA A 132 -8.97 13.37 1.09
CA ALA A 132 -9.43 14.61 0.49
C ALA A 132 -8.75 15.84 1.09
N LEU A 133 -8.54 15.86 2.41
CA LEU A 133 -7.80 16.92 3.11
C LEU A 133 -6.35 17.03 2.61
N LEU A 134 -5.63 15.90 2.52
CA LEU A 134 -4.26 15.89 1.98
C LEU A 134 -4.24 16.31 0.52
N ARG A 135 -5.18 15.84 -0.30
CA ARG A 135 -5.29 16.22 -1.72
C ARG A 135 -5.53 17.71 -1.90
N GLN A 136 -6.37 18.31 -1.06
CA GLN A 136 -6.57 19.76 -1.03
C GLN A 136 -5.26 20.49 -0.72
N GLY A 137 -4.55 20.08 0.33
CA GLY A 137 -3.28 20.67 0.71
C GLY A 137 -2.17 20.53 -0.35
N LEU A 138 -2.19 19.45 -1.14
CA LEU A 138 -1.32 19.28 -2.31
C LEU A 138 -1.66 20.30 -3.41
N LYS A 139 -2.94 20.44 -3.74
CA LYS A 139 -3.41 21.44 -4.75
C LYS A 139 -3.05 22.87 -4.38
N GLU A 140 -3.19 23.23 -3.10
CA GLU A 140 -2.80 24.57 -2.59
C GLU A 140 -1.31 24.86 -2.76
N ARG A 141 -0.48 23.80 -2.89
CA ARG A 141 0.96 23.85 -3.17
C ARG A 141 1.30 23.64 -4.66
N GLY A 142 0.30 23.68 -5.54
CA GLY A 142 0.50 23.46 -6.98
C GLY A 142 0.94 22.04 -7.34
N SER A 143 0.65 21.05 -6.48
CA SER A 143 1.07 19.66 -6.67
C SER A 143 -0.12 18.71 -6.89
N GLU A 144 0.07 17.77 -7.81
CA GLU A 144 -0.87 16.67 -8.10
C GLU A 144 -0.24 15.31 -7.78
N LEU A 145 0.59 15.24 -6.72
CA LEU A 145 1.18 13.98 -6.28
C LEU A 145 0.10 12.95 -5.94
N PRO A 146 0.20 11.72 -6.47
CA PRO A 146 -0.69 10.63 -6.09
C PRO A 146 -0.52 10.27 -4.61
N ILE A 147 -1.62 9.88 -3.99
CA ILE A 147 -1.69 9.55 -2.56
C ILE A 147 -1.80 8.04 -2.37
N VAL A 148 -0.87 7.46 -1.60
CA VAL A 148 -0.97 6.09 -1.10
C VAL A 148 -1.68 6.13 0.26
N ALA A 149 -2.90 5.59 0.34
CA ALA A 149 -3.62 5.45 1.60
C ALA A 149 -3.11 4.21 2.35
N LYS A 150 -2.64 4.39 3.57
CA LYS A 150 -2.22 3.28 4.43
C LYS A 150 -3.41 2.81 5.28
N ILE A 151 -3.81 1.56 5.05
CA ILE A 151 -4.89 0.92 5.83
C ILE A 151 -4.26 0.32 7.07
N GLU A 152 -4.39 1.05 8.16
CA GLU A 152 -3.82 0.78 9.48
C GLU A 152 -4.89 0.76 10.58
N LYS A 153 -6.09 1.31 10.30
CA LYS A 153 -7.17 1.54 11.26
C LYS A 153 -8.41 0.73 10.93
N ALA A 154 -9.11 0.25 11.96
CA ALA A 154 -10.39 -0.46 11.81
C ALA A 154 -11.44 0.41 11.09
N GLN A 155 -11.46 1.72 11.33
CA GLN A 155 -12.36 2.68 10.66
C GLN A 155 -12.15 2.69 9.13
N ALA A 156 -10.89 2.64 8.67
CA ALA A 156 -10.60 2.57 7.22
C ALA A 156 -11.12 1.26 6.61
N VAL A 157 -11.04 0.15 7.34
CA VAL A 157 -11.58 -1.15 6.90
C VAL A 157 -13.12 -1.12 6.79
N GLN A 158 -13.79 -0.42 7.70
CA GLN A 158 -15.26 -0.24 7.68
C GLN A 158 -15.71 0.65 6.50
N ARG A 159 -14.85 1.55 6.05
CA ARG A 159 -15.09 2.50 4.93
C ARG A 159 -14.19 2.20 3.73
N LEU A 160 -13.93 0.92 3.47
CA LEU A 160 -12.87 0.48 2.56
C LEU A 160 -13.07 1.03 1.13
N GLU A 161 -14.25 0.87 0.57
CA GLU A 161 -14.53 1.27 -0.81
C GLU A 161 -14.39 2.80 -1.00
N PRO A 162 -14.99 3.69 -0.17
CA PRO A 162 -14.76 5.13 -0.25
C PRO A 162 -13.28 5.53 -0.07
N VAL A 163 -12.54 4.85 0.80
CA VAL A 163 -11.11 5.12 1.00
C VAL A 163 -10.30 4.74 -0.24
N ILE A 164 -10.57 3.58 -0.84
CA ILE A 164 -9.91 3.15 -2.08
C ILE A 164 -10.23 4.11 -3.23
N ASP A 165 -11.49 4.52 -3.38
CA ASP A 165 -11.91 5.44 -4.45
C ASP A 165 -11.19 6.79 -4.36
N ALA A 166 -11.00 7.31 -3.15
CA ALA A 166 -10.32 8.59 -2.92
C ALA A 166 -8.80 8.51 -3.10
N ALA A 167 -8.20 7.32 -2.90
CA ALA A 167 -6.76 7.10 -3.01
C ALA A 167 -6.31 6.83 -4.45
N ASP A 168 -5.00 6.97 -4.72
CA ASP A 168 -4.38 6.60 -6.00
C ASP A 168 -3.69 5.24 -5.93
N ALA A 169 -3.26 4.85 -4.74
CA ALA A 169 -2.75 3.52 -4.40
C ALA A 169 -3.05 3.23 -2.93
N VAL A 170 -2.92 1.98 -2.52
CA VAL A 170 -3.22 1.54 -1.15
C VAL A 170 -2.04 0.74 -0.59
N MET A 171 -1.83 0.84 0.73
CA MET A 171 -0.90 -0.03 1.45
C MET A 171 -1.65 -0.76 2.57
N VAL A 172 -1.55 -2.08 2.58
CA VAL A 172 -1.99 -2.92 3.69
C VAL A 172 -0.85 -2.96 4.72
N ALA A 173 -0.94 -2.15 5.76
CA ALA A 173 0.08 -2.04 6.80
C ALA A 173 -0.26 -2.97 7.97
N ARG A 174 0.07 -4.26 7.80
CA ARG A 174 -0.40 -5.37 8.66
C ARG A 174 0.03 -5.26 10.11
N GLY A 175 1.20 -4.66 10.38
CA GLY A 175 1.70 -4.46 11.74
C GLY A 175 0.77 -3.57 12.58
N ASP A 176 0.47 -2.36 12.09
CA ASP A 176 -0.44 -1.45 12.79
C ASP A 176 -1.90 -1.97 12.72
N LEU A 177 -2.32 -2.57 11.60
CA LEU A 177 -3.66 -3.16 11.45
C LEU A 177 -3.91 -4.31 12.44
N GLY A 178 -2.88 -5.14 12.75
CA GLY A 178 -2.97 -6.22 13.73
C GLY A 178 -3.03 -5.76 15.18
N VAL A 179 -2.73 -4.50 15.45
CA VAL A 179 -2.99 -3.86 16.77
C VAL A 179 -4.41 -3.31 16.84
N GLU A 180 -4.95 -2.85 15.72
CA GLU A 180 -6.27 -2.22 15.61
C GLU A 180 -7.43 -3.21 15.39
N CYS A 181 -7.14 -4.37 14.82
CA CYS A 181 -8.09 -5.43 14.56
C CYS A 181 -7.64 -6.76 15.21
N PRO A 182 -8.54 -7.71 15.47
CA PRO A 182 -8.13 -9.03 15.92
C PRO A 182 -7.11 -9.65 14.96
N ILE A 183 -6.00 -10.15 15.50
CA ILE A 183 -4.91 -10.70 14.68
C ILE A 183 -5.36 -11.83 13.74
N ALA A 184 -6.36 -12.60 14.15
CA ALA A 184 -6.95 -13.67 13.35
C ALA A 184 -7.68 -13.15 12.09
N ASP A 185 -8.12 -11.89 12.09
CA ASP A 185 -8.84 -11.29 10.97
C ASP A 185 -7.87 -10.67 9.94
N VAL A 186 -6.63 -10.34 10.33
CA VAL A 186 -5.67 -9.63 9.47
C VAL A 186 -5.45 -10.33 8.11
N PRO A 187 -5.27 -11.67 8.03
CA PRO A 187 -5.14 -12.34 6.74
C PRO A 187 -6.37 -12.21 5.84
N LEU A 188 -7.57 -12.22 6.43
CA LEU A 188 -8.83 -12.06 5.70
C LEU A 188 -9.03 -10.62 5.24
N LEU A 189 -8.67 -9.66 6.09
CA LEU A 189 -8.68 -8.24 5.75
C LEU A 189 -7.70 -7.92 4.62
N GLN A 190 -6.50 -8.50 4.63
CA GLN A 190 -5.54 -8.40 3.53
C GLN A 190 -6.18 -8.82 2.20
N LYS A 191 -6.77 -10.02 2.16
CA LYS A 191 -7.44 -10.54 0.95
C LYS A 191 -8.57 -9.62 0.48
N ARG A 192 -9.40 -9.14 1.41
CA ARG A 192 -10.50 -8.21 1.10
C ARG A 192 -9.98 -6.89 0.53
N ILE A 193 -8.95 -6.29 1.15
CA ILE A 193 -8.36 -5.03 0.69
C ILE A 193 -7.73 -5.19 -0.69
N ILE A 194 -6.91 -6.24 -0.90
CA ILE A 194 -6.26 -6.50 -2.19
C ILE A 194 -7.33 -6.69 -3.28
N ARG A 195 -8.35 -7.49 -3.03
CA ARG A 195 -9.44 -7.71 -3.98
C ARG A 195 -10.16 -6.41 -4.35
N ALA A 196 -10.50 -5.58 -3.37
CA ALA A 196 -11.16 -4.30 -3.61
C ALA A 196 -10.26 -3.34 -4.42
N CYS A 197 -8.94 -3.33 -4.16
CA CYS A 197 -7.98 -2.55 -4.96
C CYS A 197 -7.90 -3.05 -6.41
N LEU A 198 -7.87 -4.36 -6.63
CA LEU A 198 -7.92 -4.94 -7.97
C LEU A 198 -9.20 -4.55 -8.70
N GLU A 199 -10.36 -4.60 -8.03
CA GLU A 199 -11.65 -4.20 -8.58
C GLU A 199 -11.71 -2.71 -8.93
N ALA A 200 -10.97 -1.87 -8.22
CA ALA A 200 -10.83 -0.43 -8.49
C ALA A 200 -9.67 -0.08 -9.45
N ALA A 201 -8.90 -1.05 -9.93
CA ALA A 201 -7.66 -0.85 -10.71
C ALA A 201 -6.67 0.11 -10.01
N LYS A 202 -6.56 0.02 -8.69
CA LYS A 202 -5.63 0.78 -7.85
C LYS A 202 -4.47 -0.12 -7.41
N PRO A 203 -3.21 0.30 -7.55
CA PRO A 203 -2.08 -0.47 -7.05
C PRO A 203 -2.17 -0.70 -5.55
N VAL A 204 -1.81 -1.90 -5.10
CA VAL A 204 -1.81 -2.26 -3.68
C VAL A 204 -0.47 -2.84 -3.25
N ILE A 205 0.04 -2.35 -2.11
CA ILE A 205 1.29 -2.78 -1.49
C ILE A 205 0.96 -3.58 -0.24
N THR A 206 1.47 -4.80 -0.12
CA THR A 206 1.42 -5.55 1.14
C THR A 206 2.70 -5.30 1.93
N ALA A 207 2.55 -4.80 3.15
CA ALA A 207 3.65 -4.27 3.94
C ALA A 207 3.74 -4.89 5.33
N THR A 208 4.93 -4.78 5.92
CA THR A 208 5.33 -5.17 7.27
C THR A 208 5.39 -6.68 7.53
N GLN A 209 6.39 -7.08 8.31
CA GLN A 209 6.60 -8.46 8.78
C GLN A 209 6.61 -9.50 7.65
N MET A 210 7.17 -9.15 6.47
CA MET A 210 7.24 -10.05 5.32
C MET A 210 8.34 -11.10 5.50
N LEU A 211 9.57 -10.67 5.83
CA LEU A 211 10.74 -11.50 6.08
C LEU A 211 11.47 -11.02 7.36
N GLU A 212 10.74 -10.69 8.40
CA GLU A 212 11.20 -10.02 9.62
C GLU A 212 12.39 -10.73 10.27
N SER A 213 12.41 -12.08 10.26
CA SER A 213 13.52 -12.86 10.80
C SER A 213 14.85 -12.58 10.08
N MET A 214 14.81 -12.09 8.83
CA MET A 214 15.99 -11.74 8.05
C MET A 214 16.64 -10.42 8.47
N VAL A 215 16.07 -9.68 9.40
CA VAL A 215 16.77 -8.59 10.09
C VAL A 215 18.04 -9.14 10.77
N GLY A 216 17.96 -10.32 11.36
CA GLY A 216 19.05 -10.98 12.09
C GLY A 216 19.60 -12.27 11.48
N ASN A 217 18.90 -12.87 10.51
CA ASN A 217 19.24 -14.17 9.95
C ASN A 217 19.38 -14.11 8.42
N PRO A 218 20.26 -14.92 7.80
CA PRO A 218 20.46 -14.92 6.33
C PRO A 218 19.34 -15.64 5.56
N ARG A 219 18.39 -16.28 6.25
CA ARG A 219 17.26 -17.01 5.67
C ARG A 219 15.99 -16.72 6.44
N PRO A 220 14.82 -16.66 5.76
CA PRO A 220 13.54 -16.50 6.43
C PRO A 220 13.07 -17.82 7.06
N THR A 221 12.04 -17.72 7.88
CA THR A 221 11.26 -18.88 8.31
C THR A 221 10.37 -19.39 7.17
N ARG A 222 9.89 -20.63 7.30
CA ARG A 222 8.93 -21.20 6.34
C ARG A 222 7.60 -20.45 6.36
N ALA A 223 7.17 -19.94 7.52
CA ALA A 223 5.96 -19.16 7.67
C ALA A 223 6.03 -17.84 6.90
N GLU A 224 7.17 -17.13 6.99
CA GLU A 224 7.41 -15.88 6.24
C GLU A 224 7.45 -16.11 4.73
N ALA A 225 8.12 -17.16 4.26
CA ALA A 225 8.11 -17.52 2.84
C ALA A 225 6.71 -17.84 2.34
N SER A 226 5.89 -18.53 3.14
CA SER A 226 4.49 -18.81 2.85
C SER A 226 3.64 -17.54 2.85
N ASP A 227 3.92 -16.59 3.74
CA ASP A 227 3.20 -15.32 3.84
C ASP A 227 3.45 -14.43 2.60
N VAL A 228 4.71 -14.30 2.15
CA VAL A 228 5.03 -13.61 0.89
C VAL A 228 4.32 -14.27 -0.29
N ALA A 229 4.37 -15.59 -0.40
CA ALA A 229 3.69 -16.33 -1.47
C ALA A 229 2.17 -16.08 -1.44
N ASN A 230 1.54 -16.09 -0.25
CA ASN A 230 0.12 -15.79 -0.12
C ASN A 230 -0.23 -14.36 -0.56
N ALA A 231 0.57 -13.35 -0.20
CA ALA A 231 0.33 -11.98 -0.65
C ALA A 231 0.37 -11.86 -2.20
N VAL A 232 1.31 -12.56 -2.84
CA VAL A 232 1.40 -12.63 -4.31
C VAL A 232 0.19 -13.34 -4.92
N LEU A 233 -0.23 -14.48 -4.35
CA LEU A 233 -1.41 -15.23 -4.79
C LEU A 233 -2.72 -14.45 -4.58
N ASP A 234 -2.80 -13.65 -3.53
CA ASP A 234 -3.93 -12.73 -3.28
C ASP A 234 -4.04 -11.64 -4.36
N GLY A 235 -2.94 -11.37 -5.07
CA GLY A 235 -2.89 -10.42 -6.18
C GLY A 235 -2.35 -9.05 -5.79
N THR A 236 -1.50 -8.92 -4.77
CA THR A 236 -0.81 -7.65 -4.48
C THR A 236 0.03 -7.18 -5.67
N ASP A 237 0.18 -5.87 -5.85
CA ASP A 237 1.04 -5.29 -6.89
C ASP A 237 2.50 -5.26 -6.46
N ALA A 238 2.74 -5.01 -5.18
CA ALA A 238 4.07 -4.98 -4.59
C ALA A 238 4.05 -5.54 -3.16
N VAL A 239 5.20 -6.02 -2.72
CA VAL A 239 5.50 -6.37 -1.32
C VAL A 239 6.61 -5.48 -0.82
N MET A 240 6.57 -5.09 0.46
CA MET A 240 7.50 -4.14 1.04
C MET A 240 8.38 -4.79 2.11
N LEU A 241 9.69 -4.64 1.99
CA LEU A 241 10.64 -4.86 3.08
C LEU A 241 10.78 -3.59 3.92
N SER A 242 10.96 -3.75 5.22
CA SER A 242 11.11 -2.66 6.19
C SER A 242 12.49 -2.72 6.85
N ALA A 243 12.56 -3.18 8.09
CA ALA A 243 13.83 -3.31 8.83
C ALA A 243 14.79 -4.28 8.16
N GLU A 244 14.29 -5.28 7.45
CA GLU A 244 15.07 -6.30 6.74
C GLU A 244 16.11 -5.69 5.79
N SER A 245 15.70 -4.62 5.08
CA SER A 245 16.57 -3.91 4.13
C SER A 245 17.09 -2.58 4.67
N ALA A 246 16.41 -1.95 5.66
CA ALA A 246 16.77 -0.63 6.16
C ALA A 246 17.82 -0.68 7.26
N THR A 247 17.77 -1.66 8.16
CA THR A 247 18.65 -1.78 9.35
C THR A 247 19.13 -3.20 9.60
N GLY A 248 18.64 -4.18 8.83
CA GLY A 248 18.99 -5.57 8.95
C GLY A 248 20.44 -5.87 8.57
N ARG A 249 20.94 -7.01 9.01
CA ARG A 249 22.30 -7.49 8.69
C ARG A 249 22.42 -8.10 7.30
N TYR A 250 21.30 -8.46 6.66
CA TYR A 250 21.26 -9.20 5.41
C TYR A 250 20.36 -8.53 4.34
N PRO A 251 20.56 -7.22 4.03
CA PRO A 251 19.66 -6.47 3.17
C PRO A 251 19.58 -7.00 1.73
N LEU A 252 20.72 -7.41 1.16
CA LEU A 252 20.77 -7.94 -0.21
C LEU A 252 20.13 -9.33 -0.31
N GLU A 253 20.37 -10.17 0.70
CA GLU A 253 19.78 -11.51 0.78
C GLU A 253 18.27 -11.42 0.95
N ALA A 254 17.76 -10.49 1.77
CA ALA A 254 16.34 -10.27 1.95
C ALA A 254 15.65 -9.91 0.62
N VAL A 255 16.23 -9.01 -0.18
CA VAL A 255 15.70 -8.66 -1.52
C VAL A 255 15.78 -9.86 -2.48
N ARG A 256 16.88 -10.62 -2.48
CA ARG A 256 17.04 -11.80 -3.34
C ARG A 256 16.02 -12.89 -3.01
N VAL A 257 15.85 -13.20 -1.73
CA VAL A 257 14.88 -14.20 -1.26
C VAL A 257 13.46 -13.76 -1.57
N MET A 258 13.12 -12.49 -1.32
CA MET A 258 11.82 -11.93 -1.69
C MET A 258 11.53 -12.12 -3.17
N ARG A 259 12.47 -11.73 -4.03
CA ARG A 259 12.37 -11.90 -5.48
C ARG A 259 12.21 -13.36 -5.89
N GLU A 260 12.94 -14.28 -5.28
CA GLU A 260 12.86 -15.71 -5.59
C GLU A 260 11.48 -16.28 -5.26
N ILE A 261 10.94 -15.94 -4.08
CA ILE A 261 9.58 -16.35 -3.68
C ILE A 261 8.54 -15.79 -4.65
N ILE A 262 8.65 -14.51 -5.03
CA ILE A 262 7.71 -13.88 -5.97
C ILE A 262 7.73 -14.62 -7.31
N LEU A 263 8.91 -14.81 -7.92
CA LEU A 263 9.03 -15.44 -9.23
C LEU A 263 8.49 -16.87 -9.25
N ASN A 264 8.81 -17.66 -8.23
CA ASN A 264 8.32 -19.04 -8.11
C ASN A 264 6.80 -19.07 -7.94
N THR A 265 6.26 -18.15 -7.14
CA THR A 265 4.81 -18.04 -6.90
C THR A 265 4.06 -17.59 -8.15
N GLU A 266 4.58 -16.61 -8.88
CA GLU A 266 3.97 -16.14 -10.14
C GLU A 266 4.00 -17.22 -11.22
N GLU A 267 5.09 -17.99 -11.32
CA GLU A 267 5.19 -19.10 -12.26
C GLU A 267 4.16 -20.20 -11.93
N PHE A 268 4.00 -20.54 -10.64
CA PHE A 268 2.94 -21.44 -10.18
C PHE A 268 1.55 -20.90 -10.52
N ALA A 269 1.28 -19.63 -10.18
CA ALA A 269 -0.01 -19.00 -10.43
C ALA A 269 -0.37 -18.97 -11.93
N ARG A 270 0.62 -18.74 -12.82
CA ARG A 270 0.40 -18.77 -14.27
C ARG A 270 -0.07 -20.15 -14.78
N ARG A 271 0.44 -21.24 -14.19
CA ARG A 271 0.08 -22.60 -14.58
C ARG A 271 -1.31 -22.98 -14.08
N GLU A 272 -1.63 -22.64 -12.84
CA GLU A 272 -2.84 -23.07 -12.14
C GLU A 272 -4.06 -22.17 -12.43
N ARG A 273 -3.85 -20.95 -12.95
CA ARG A 273 -4.95 -20.00 -13.11
C ARG A 273 -5.97 -20.48 -14.16
N PRO A 274 -7.25 -20.69 -13.77
CA PRO A 274 -8.32 -20.95 -14.74
C PRO A 274 -8.46 -19.75 -15.67
N ARG A 275 -8.87 -19.98 -16.94
CA ARG A 275 -9.28 -18.89 -17.82
C ARG A 275 -10.41 -18.14 -17.15
N SER A 276 -10.20 -16.84 -16.90
CA SER A 276 -11.11 -15.98 -16.14
C SER A 276 -12.52 -16.04 -16.70
N GLN A 277 -13.47 -16.56 -15.91
CA GLN A 277 -14.88 -16.25 -16.12
C GLN A 277 -15.08 -14.76 -15.83
N GLY A 278 -15.90 -14.09 -16.66
CA GLY A 278 -16.12 -12.65 -16.50
C GLY A 278 -16.77 -12.29 -15.16
N PRO A 279 -16.61 -11.05 -14.71
CA PRO A 279 -17.37 -10.58 -13.57
C PRO A 279 -18.87 -10.60 -13.91
N ASP A 280 -19.68 -10.94 -12.92
CA ASP A 280 -21.15 -10.93 -13.00
C ASP A 280 -21.68 -9.48 -12.76
N ARG A 281 -21.08 -8.52 -13.47
CA ARG A 281 -21.46 -7.10 -13.41
C ARG A 281 -21.06 -6.37 -14.68
N GLU A 282 -21.73 -5.26 -14.96
CA GLU A 282 -21.34 -4.34 -16.01
C GLU A 282 -19.96 -3.72 -15.73
N LEU A 283 -19.13 -3.66 -16.75
CA LEU A 283 -17.79 -3.06 -16.69
C LEU A 283 -17.78 -1.67 -17.33
N ALA A 284 -17.03 -0.75 -16.77
CA ALA A 284 -16.69 0.49 -17.46
C ALA A 284 -15.91 0.19 -18.75
N VAL A 285 -16.02 1.05 -19.77
CA VAL A 285 -15.40 0.84 -21.09
C VAL A 285 -13.93 0.50 -21.01
N GLY A 286 -13.13 1.26 -20.24
CA GLY A 286 -11.69 0.99 -20.09
C GLY A 286 -11.38 -0.38 -19.48
N ASP A 287 -12.21 -0.83 -18.58
CA ASP A 287 -12.13 -2.14 -17.94
C ASP A 287 -12.48 -3.28 -18.91
N ALA A 288 -13.56 -3.10 -19.67
CA ALA A 288 -13.98 -4.05 -20.69
C ALA A 288 -12.90 -4.22 -21.77
N ILE A 289 -12.30 -3.11 -22.21
CA ILE A 289 -11.18 -3.11 -23.16
C ILE A 289 -9.96 -3.80 -22.55
N GLY A 290 -9.58 -3.46 -21.32
CA GLY A 290 -8.44 -4.09 -20.63
C GLY A 290 -8.60 -5.61 -20.53
N ARG A 291 -9.80 -6.08 -20.14
CA ARG A 291 -10.13 -7.51 -20.11
C ARG A 291 -10.07 -8.16 -21.49
N SER A 292 -10.69 -7.53 -22.47
CA SER A 292 -10.73 -8.05 -23.84
C SER A 292 -9.33 -8.14 -24.44
N ALA A 293 -8.45 -7.17 -24.16
CA ALA A 293 -7.06 -7.19 -24.59
C ALA A 293 -6.29 -8.38 -23.98
N CYS A 294 -6.48 -8.65 -22.69
CA CYS A 294 -5.88 -9.82 -22.02
C CYS A 294 -6.37 -11.15 -22.63
N LEU A 295 -7.69 -11.27 -22.88
CA LEU A 295 -8.26 -12.45 -23.54
C LEU A 295 -7.80 -12.60 -24.98
N ALA A 296 -7.68 -11.51 -25.73
CA ALA A 296 -7.15 -11.50 -27.09
C ALA A 296 -5.68 -11.95 -27.10
N ALA A 297 -4.87 -11.42 -26.17
CA ALA A 297 -3.46 -11.79 -26.03
C ALA A 297 -3.27 -13.30 -25.75
N ASP A 298 -4.09 -13.86 -24.88
CA ASP A 298 -4.11 -15.31 -24.62
C ASP A 298 -4.52 -16.11 -25.87
N SER A 299 -5.56 -15.66 -26.57
CA SER A 299 -6.12 -16.36 -27.73
C SER A 299 -5.16 -16.43 -28.89
N VAL A 300 -4.44 -15.33 -29.18
CA VAL A 300 -3.46 -15.28 -30.27
C VAL A 300 -2.06 -15.72 -29.83
N ARG A 301 -1.87 -16.07 -28.56
CA ARG A 301 -0.58 -16.36 -27.94
C ARG A 301 0.41 -15.20 -28.15
N ALA A 302 -0.05 -13.97 -27.83
CA ALA A 302 0.79 -12.79 -27.94
C ALA A 302 2.02 -12.91 -27.03
N THR A 303 3.12 -12.35 -27.46
CA THR A 303 4.36 -12.28 -26.69
C THR A 303 4.24 -11.26 -25.57
N VAL A 304 3.49 -10.16 -25.82
CA VAL A 304 3.39 -9.02 -24.91
C VAL A 304 2.09 -8.24 -25.17
N ILE A 305 1.62 -7.52 -24.17
CA ILE A 305 0.58 -6.50 -24.31
C ILE A 305 1.25 -5.13 -24.20
N VAL A 306 1.03 -4.26 -25.19
CA VAL A 306 1.55 -2.89 -25.23
C VAL A 306 0.43 -1.95 -24.84
N SER A 307 0.65 -1.14 -23.83
CA SER A 307 -0.27 -0.11 -23.34
C SER A 307 0.26 1.27 -23.69
N LEU A 308 -0.36 1.96 -24.64
CA LEU A 308 -0.06 3.37 -24.91
C LEU A 308 -0.84 4.23 -23.92
N THR A 309 -0.14 4.92 -23.03
CA THR A 309 -0.77 5.62 -21.91
C THR A 309 -0.04 6.91 -21.55
N GLN A 310 -0.77 7.96 -21.19
CA GLN A 310 -0.20 9.20 -20.65
C GLN A 310 -0.15 9.18 -19.11
N SER A 311 -1.23 8.72 -18.47
CA SER A 311 -1.39 8.72 -17.01
C SER A 311 -1.16 7.35 -16.34
N GLY A 312 -0.83 6.32 -17.12
CA GLY A 312 -0.73 4.94 -16.63
C GLY A 312 -2.07 4.22 -16.47
N ALA A 313 -3.21 4.87 -16.72
CA ALA A 313 -4.53 4.27 -16.49
C ALA A 313 -4.75 3.00 -17.32
N THR A 314 -4.43 3.03 -18.62
CA THR A 314 -4.56 1.86 -19.51
C THR A 314 -3.77 0.66 -19.00
N ALA A 315 -2.53 0.89 -18.55
CA ALA A 315 -1.69 -0.18 -18.00
C ALA A 315 -2.28 -0.77 -16.72
N ARG A 316 -2.86 0.07 -15.84
CA ARG A 316 -3.56 -0.42 -14.63
C ARG A 316 -4.81 -1.24 -14.97
N TYR A 317 -5.59 -0.84 -15.98
CA TYR A 317 -6.74 -1.63 -16.45
C TYR A 317 -6.34 -3.00 -17.02
N LEU A 318 -5.16 -3.14 -17.61
CA LEU A 318 -4.62 -4.43 -18.01
C LEU A 318 -4.12 -5.23 -16.80
N ALA A 319 -3.28 -4.60 -15.98
CA ALA A 319 -2.61 -5.25 -14.86
C ALA A 319 -3.59 -5.86 -13.85
N ARG A 320 -4.75 -5.24 -13.58
CA ARG A 320 -5.77 -5.79 -12.67
C ARG A 320 -6.30 -7.16 -13.07
N TRP A 321 -6.25 -7.50 -14.35
CA TRP A 321 -6.67 -8.81 -14.88
C TRP A 321 -5.55 -9.85 -14.78
N ARG A 322 -4.35 -9.45 -14.35
CA ARG A 322 -3.18 -10.34 -14.18
C ARG A 322 -2.95 -11.22 -15.40
N PRO A 323 -2.73 -10.65 -16.62
CA PRO A 323 -2.51 -11.43 -17.83
C PRO A 323 -1.27 -12.34 -17.69
N ARG A 324 -1.20 -13.37 -18.52
CA ARG A 324 0.00 -14.23 -18.62
C ARG A 324 1.15 -13.51 -19.31
N GLN A 325 0.85 -12.62 -20.22
CA GLN A 325 1.80 -11.84 -20.98
C GLN A 325 2.30 -10.66 -20.13
N PRO A 326 3.59 -10.30 -20.26
CA PRO A 326 4.08 -9.04 -19.69
C PRO A 326 3.36 -7.85 -20.34
N ILE A 327 3.28 -6.75 -19.63
CA ILE A 327 2.69 -5.50 -20.10
C ILE A 327 3.81 -4.48 -20.28
N LEU A 328 3.98 -3.94 -21.50
CA LEU A 328 4.83 -2.78 -21.74
C LEU A 328 3.97 -1.52 -21.61
N GLY A 329 4.23 -0.73 -20.56
CA GLY A 329 3.56 0.54 -20.31
C GLY A 329 4.32 1.68 -21.03
N VAL A 330 3.97 1.95 -22.29
CA VAL A 330 4.65 2.97 -23.10
C VAL A 330 4.04 4.33 -22.84
N THR A 331 4.87 5.29 -22.45
CA THR A 331 4.42 6.64 -22.06
C THR A 331 5.47 7.71 -22.40
N PRO A 332 5.04 8.89 -22.90
CA PRO A 332 5.92 10.05 -23.04
C PRO A 332 6.09 10.82 -21.72
N VAL A 333 5.32 10.48 -20.67
CA VAL A 333 5.29 11.22 -19.41
C VAL A 333 6.21 10.56 -18.39
N ARG A 334 7.35 11.17 -18.09
CA ARG A 334 8.37 10.63 -17.17
C ARG A 334 7.80 10.26 -15.80
N ARG A 335 6.90 11.07 -15.25
CA ARG A 335 6.24 10.78 -13.99
C ARG A 335 5.40 9.51 -14.05
N SER A 336 4.62 9.33 -15.10
CA SER A 336 3.84 8.11 -15.33
C SER A 336 4.73 6.88 -15.48
N TRP A 337 5.89 7.03 -16.15
CA TRP A 337 6.89 5.99 -16.25
C TRP A 337 7.38 5.53 -14.86
N ASN A 338 7.73 6.47 -13.97
CA ASN A 338 8.11 6.14 -12.59
C ASN A 338 6.98 5.43 -11.84
N GLN A 339 5.76 5.97 -11.92
CA GLN A 339 4.59 5.46 -11.20
C GLN A 339 4.17 4.06 -11.65
N LEU A 340 4.34 3.74 -12.93
CA LEU A 340 4.04 2.41 -13.47
C LEU A 340 4.94 1.31 -12.91
N SER A 341 6.11 1.64 -12.37
CA SER A 341 6.99 0.68 -11.69
C SER A 341 6.36 0.06 -10.42
N LEU A 342 5.30 0.67 -9.88
CA LEU A 342 4.53 0.11 -8.74
C LEU A 342 3.44 -0.87 -9.21
N VAL A 343 3.12 -0.92 -10.50
CA VAL A 343 2.00 -1.71 -11.02
C VAL A 343 2.47 -3.09 -11.42
N TRP A 344 1.79 -4.11 -10.94
CA TRP A 344 2.14 -5.51 -11.21
C TRP A 344 2.22 -5.83 -12.71
N GLY A 345 3.28 -6.54 -13.09
CA GLY A 345 3.46 -7.05 -14.46
C GLY A 345 3.71 -5.98 -15.51
N VAL A 346 3.82 -4.71 -15.13
CA VAL A 346 4.10 -3.60 -16.05
C VAL A 346 5.59 -3.31 -16.06
N GLN A 347 6.18 -3.38 -17.25
CA GLN A 347 7.49 -2.82 -17.54
C GLN A 347 7.29 -1.47 -18.22
N PRO A 348 7.62 -0.35 -17.57
CA PRO A 348 7.44 0.96 -18.15
C PRO A 348 8.52 1.25 -19.21
N VAL A 349 8.10 1.82 -20.33
CA VAL A 349 8.98 2.25 -21.44
C VAL A 349 8.70 3.72 -21.71
N VAL A 350 9.76 4.53 -21.75
CA VAL A 350 9.65 5.94 -22.13
C VAL A 350 9.71 6.08 -23.65
N THR A 351 8.93 6.98 -24.21
CA THR A 351 8.93 7.31 -25.64
C THR A 351 8.78 8.80 -25.85
N GLU A 352 8.88 9.25 -27.07
CA GLU A 352 8.45 10.59 -27.47
C GLU A 352 6.91 10.73 -27.44
N ALA A 353 6.40 11.92 -27.74
CA ALA A 353 4.96 12.14 -27.83
C ALA A 353 4.34 11.19 -28.88
N PHE A 354 3.14 10.68 -28.58
CA PHE A 354 2.42 9.84 -29.54
C PHE A 354 1.97 10.65 -30.76
N ASP A 355 2.14 10.04 -31.95
CA ASP A 355 1.52 10.58 -33.17
C ASP A 355 0.00 10.63 -32.98
N PRO A 356 -0.67 11.74 -33.36
CA PRO A 356 -2.13 11.83 -33.30
C PRO A 356 -2.84 10.74 -34.11
N ASN A 357 -2.23 10.28 -35.20
CA ASN A 357 -2.70 9.15 -35.97
C ASN A 357 -2.33 7.84 -35.27
N PHE A 358 -3.35 7.05 -34.93
CA PHE A 358 -3.14 5.81 -34.18
C PHE A 358 -2.33 4.77 -34.94
N ASP A 359 -2.50 4.66 -36.26
CA ASP A 359 -1.75 3.70 -37.07
C ASP A 359 -0.26 4.07 -37.09
N ALA A 360 0.05 5.33 -37.36
CA ALA A 360 1.43 5.84 -37.31
C ALA A 360 2.06 5.69 -35.92
N ALA A 361 1.28 5.97 -34.85
CA ALA A 361 1.75 5.74 -33.47
C ALA A 361 2.10 4.27 -33.22
N CYS A 362 1.27 3.33 -33.67
CA CYS A 362 1.52 1.90 -33.52
C CYS A 362 2.80 1.48 -34.27
N GLU A 363 2.95 1.89 -35.53
CA GLU A 363 4.15 1.59 -36.34
C GLU A 363 5.42 2.12 -35.67
N HIS A 364 5.39 3.39 -35.24
CA HIS A 364 6.53 4.02 -34.55
C HIS A 364 6.88 3.28 -33.25
N ILE A 365 5.89 2.97 -32.42
CA ILE A 365 6.13 2.28 -31.14
C ILE A 365 6.62 0.86 -31.34
N VAL A 366 6.09 0.12 -32.30
CA VAL A 366 6.59 -1.23 -32.63
C VAL A 366 8.03 -1.17 -33.08
N ALA A 367 8.40 -0.20 -33.95
CA ALA A 367 9.78 0.01 -34.38
C ALA A 367 10.69 0.32 -33.19
N HIS A 368 10.32 1.29 -32.35
CA HIS A 368 11.06 1.67 -31.13
C HIS A 368 11.27 0.46 -30.19
N LEU A 369 10.23 -0.31 -29.91
CA LEU A 369 10.30 -1.48 -29.03
C LEU A 369 11.18 -2.60 -29.63
N ARG A 370 11.31 -2.69 -30.94
CA ARG A 370 12.25 -3.61 -31.60
C ARG A 370 13.70 -3.13 -31.49
N GLU A 371 13.94 -1.85 -31.67
CA GLU A 371 15.26 -1.24 -31.51
C GLU A 371 15.79 -1.41 -30.08
N GLU A 372 14.93 -1.18 -29.09
CA GLU A 372 15.22 -1.37 -27.67
C GLU A 372 15.24 -2.86 -27.24
N ARG A 373 15.04 -3.80 -28.17
CA ARG A 373 15.02 -5.26 -27.95
C ARG A 373 13.93 -5.76 -26.99
N HIS A 374 12.86 -5.01 -26.86
CA HIS A 374 11.67 -5.47 -26.16
C HIS A 374 10.81 -6.42 -27.01
N LEU A 375 10.95 -6.36 -28.35
CA LEU A 375 10.25 -7.20 -29.30
C LEU A 375 11.22 -7.85 -30.28
N SER A 376 10.97 -9.11 -30.63
CA SER A 376 11.65 -9.82 -31.74
C SER A 376 10.78 -9.81 -33.01
N ALA A 377 11.40 -9.98 -34.13
CA ALA A 377 10.68 -10.12 -35.42
C ALA A 377 9.72 -11.31 -35.40
N GLY A 378 8.51 -11.12 -35.91
CA GLY A 378 7.46 -12.13 -35.93
C GLY A 378 6.72 -12.26 -34.59
N ALA A 379 7.01 -11.43 -33.58
CA ALA A 379 6.27 -11.41 -32.31
C ALA A 379 4.83 -10.93 -32.55
N LYS A 380 3.87 -11.62 -31.96
CA LYS A 380 2.48 -11.13 -31.90
C LYS A 380 2.31 -10.21 -30.70
N VAL A 381 1.76 -9.02 -30.95
CA VAL A 381 1.54 -8.00 -29.92
C VAL A 381 0.08 -7.57 -29.91
N VAL A 382 -0.44 -7.29 -28.69
CA VAL A 382 -1.75 -6.67 -28.52
C VAL A 382 -1.51 -5.26 -28.02
N ILE A 383 -1.95 -4.26 -28.78
CA ILE A 383 -1.76 -2.84 -28.46
C ILE A 383 -3.08 -2.27 -27.96
N THR A 384 -3.05 -1.54 -26.84
CA THR A 384 -4.22 -0.85 -26.28
C THR A 384 -3.92 0.64 -26.10
N ALA A 385 -4.92 1.46 -26.35
CA ALA A 385 -4.83 2.90 -26.21
C ALA A 385 -6.16 3.53 -25.78
N GLY A 386 -6.08 4.76 -25.29
CA GLY A 386 -7.22 5.68 -25.18
C GLY A 386 -7.16 6.71 -26.30
N LEU A 387 -8.11 6.69 -27.22
CA LEU A 387 -8.18 7.61 -28.34
C LEU A 387 -9.32 8.61 -28.19
N PRO A 388 -9.13 9.85 -28.68
CA PRO A 388 -7.89 10.42 -29.23
C PRO A 388 -6.86 10.71 -28.11
N PHE A 389 -5.58 10.59 -28.41
CA PHE A 389 -4.50 10.80 -27.42
C PHE A 389 -4.54 12.17 -26.74
N ALA A 390 -4.92 13.21 -27.48
CA ALA A 390 -4.94 14.58 -27.00
C ALA A 390 -6.07 14.89 -25.98
N ALA A 391 -7.10 14.05 -25.88
CA ALA A 391 -8.32 14.33 -25.10
C ALA A 391 -8.35 13.61 -23.73
N HIS A 392 -7.22 13.22 -23.14
CA HIS A 392 -7.17 12.35 -21.95
C HIS A 392 -8.16 11.17 -22.09
N GLY A 393 -8.13 10.53 -23.28
CA GLY A 393 -9.09 9.53 -23.72
C GLY A 393 -9.13 8.34 -22.76
N ARG A 394 -10.36 7.89 -22.49
CA ARG A 394 -10.56 6.61 -21.78
C ARG A 394 -10.07 5.49 -22.70
N THR A 395 -9.39 4.49 -22.13
CA THR A 395 -9.00 3.28 -22.87
C THR A 395 -10.20 2.70 -23.64
N ASN A 396 -10.13 2.69 -24.97
CA ASN A 396 -11.27 2.37 -25.85
C ASN A 396 -10.87 1.57 -27.10
N THR A 397 -9.58 1.24 -27.27
CA THR A 397 -9.07 0.65 -28.53
C THR A 397 -8.16 -0.56 -28.23
N ILE A 398 -8.31 -1.58 -29.06
CA ILE A 398 -7.43 -2.77 -29.12
C ILE A 398 -7.01 -2.97 -30.56
N ARG A 399 -5.72 -3.23 -30.79
CA ARG A 399 -5.13 -3.62 -32.07
C ARG A 399 -4.23 -4.86 -31.88
N ILE A 400 -4.25 -5.77 -32.82
CA ILE A 400 -3.38 -6.96 -32.82
C ILE A 400 -2.49 -6.88 -34.05
N GLU A 401 -1.19 -7.02 -33.83
CA GLU A 401 -0.19 -6.99 -34.90
C GLU A 401 0.80 -8.14 -34.78
N THR A 402 1.48 -8.41 -35.91
CA THR A 402 2.67 -9.26 -35.97
C THR A 402 3.84 -8.40 -36.44
N THR A 403 4.88 -8.31 -35.61
CA THR A 403 6.03 -7.41 -35.84
C THR A 403 7.01 -7.96 -36.88
#